data_862ceee6c6ba84a9eed6535d21a525cb
#
_entry.id   862ceee6c6ba84a9eed6535d21a525cb
#
_cell.length_a   1.000
_cell.length_b   1.000
_cell.length_c   1.000
_cell.angle_alpha   90.00
_cell.angle_beta   90.00
_cell.angle_gamma   90.00
#
_symmetry.space_group_name_H-M   'P 1'
#
loop_
_entity.id
_entity.type
_entity.pdbx_description
1 polymer ?
#
loop_
_entity_poly.entity_id
_entity_poly.type
_entity_poly.pdbx_seq_one_letter_code
_entity_poly.pdbx_strand_id
1 'polypeptide(L)'
;KIHSKTETRSLRDFHNLYIKNELFKNTTSPGNILIDYACGKGGDLPKWIKTQLNFILGIDLSKDNIENRLDGACARYLNYKKKYTKLPDALFLNGNSGANIKSGDAFSNTKNKNIMNAVLGIGTKNESTLGKGVYKNYGIAHNGFNVSSIMFALHYMFEKEEILNEFLKNISQNTSINGYFIGCCFDGKKIFKMLESIENNESISLFKNKKKIWQITKKYDFKNFDDDESCLGYAIDIYQESINKTIREYLVNFDYLVRILENYGFVVLND
;
A
#
# COMPACT_ATOMS: atom_id res chain seq x y z
N LYS A 1 -2.00 20.50 -18.27
CA LYS A 1 -0.58 20.08 -18.10
C LYS A 1 -0.27 19.12 -19.24
N ILE A 2 0.65 19.52 -20.12
CA ILE A 2 1.25 18.64 -21.13
C ILE A 2 2.02 17.58 -20.33
N HIS A 3 1.47 16.37 -20.24
CA HIS A 3 2.21 15.25 -19.69
C HIS A 3 3.36 14.95 -20.66
N SER A 4 4.56 15.41 -20.31
CA SER A 4 5.77 14.97 -21.02
C SER A 4 5.74 13.44 -21.06
N LYS A 5 5.94 12.86 -22.24
CA LYS A 5 6.06 11.41 -22.40
C LYS A 5 7.28 10.97 -21.60
N THR A 6 7.07 10.42 -20.40
CA THR A 6 8.16 9.80 -19.64
C THR A 6 8.47 8.45 -20.27
N GLU A 7 9.74 8.09 -20.34
CA GLU A 7 10.19 6.83 -20.94
C GLU A 7 9.68 5.60 -20.14
N THR A 8 9.47 5.78 -18.84
CA THR A 8 8.94 4.73 -17.95
C THR A 8 7.41 4.62 -17.98
N ARG A 9 6.72 5.35 -18.88
CA ARG A 9 5.26 5.34 -18.96
C ARG A 9 4.70 3.95 -19.24
N SER A 10 5.27 3.22 -20.17
CA SER A 10 4.79 1.87 -20.53
C SER A 10 4.85 0.91 -19.34
N LEU A 11 5.93 0.97 -18.53
CA LEU A 11 6.06 0.17 -17.32
C LEU A 11 4.97 0.55 -16.29
N ARG A 12 4.77 1.84 -16.07
CA ARG A 12 3.71 2.33 -15.17
C ARG A 12 2.33 1.90 -15.65
N ASP A 13 2.06 2.00 -16.95
CA ASP A 13 0.77 1.63 -17.54
C ASP A 13 0.56 0.11 -17.43
N PHE A 14 1.58 -0.72 -17.65
CA PHE A 14 1.53 -2.16 -17.42
C PHE A 14 1.14 -2.49 -15.96
N HIS A 15 1.81 -1.90 -14.98
CA HIS A 15 1.47 -2.12 -13.58
C HIS A 15 0.04 -1.65 -13.23
N ASN A 16 -0.34 -0.45 -13.69
CA ASN A 16 -1.62 0.13 -13.30
C ASN A 16 -2.82 -0.40 -14.07
N LEU A 17 -2.65 -0.68 -15.38
CA LEU A 17 -3.77 -1.06 -16.25
C LEU A 17 -3.91 -2.57 -16.40
N TYR A 18 -2.85 -3.34 -16.09
CA TYR A 18 -2.88 -4.80 -16.18
C TYR A 18 -2.72 -5.43 -14.81
N ILE A 19 -1.54 -5.40 -14.19
CA ILE A 19 -1.26 -6.15 -12.94
C ILE A 19 -2.25 -5.81 -11.83
N LYS A 20 -2.38 -4.54 -11.48
CA LYS A 20 -3.30 -4.14 -10.40
C LYS A 20 -4.77 -4.42 -10.75
N ASN A 21 -5.17 -4.27 -12.01
CA ASN A 21 -6.54 -4.58 -12.42
C ASN A 21 -6.86 -6.06 -12.24
N GLU A 22 -5.95 -6.96 -12.63
CA GLU A 22 -6.16 -8.41 -12.45
C GLU A 22 -6.18 -8.79 -10.97
N LEU A 23 -5.27 -8.24 -10.14
CA LEU A 23 -5.31 -8.48 -8.70
C LEU A 23 -6.67 -8.09 -8.10
N PHE A 24 -7.16 -6.88 -8.35
CA PHE A 24 -8.46 -6.45 -7.82
C PHE A 24 -9.62 -7.27 -8.39
N LYS A 25 -9.62 -7.57 -9.69
CA LYS A 25 -10.69 -8.34 -10.35
C LYS A 25 -10.81 -9.75 -9.78
N ASN A 26 -9.67 -10.41 -9.52
CA ASN A 26 -9.65 -11.79 -9.06
C ASN A 26 -9.93 -11.96 -7.56
N THR A 27 -9.77 -10.89 -6.77
CA THR A 27 -9.88 -10.93 -5.30
C THR A 27 -11.05 -10.12 -4.74
N THR A 28 -11.79 -9.39 -5.58
CA THR A 28 -12.94 -8.60 -5.13
C THR A 28 -14.24 -9.03 -5.79
N SER A 29 -15.34 -8.92 -5.04
CA SER A 29 -16.70 -9.06 -5.54
C SER A 29 -17.49 -7.77 -5.29
N PRO A 30 -18.55 -7.48 -6.08
CA PRO A 30 -19.43 -6.35 -5.82
C PRO A 30 -19.94 -6.36 -4.37
N GLY A 31 -19.88 -5.20 -3.72
CA GLY A 31 -20.27 -5.06 -2.31
C GLY A 31 -19.18 -5.34 -1.30
N ASN A 32 -18.02 -5.84 -1.69
CA ASN A 32 -16.88 -6.03 -0.79
C ASN A 32 -16.40 -4.69 -0.21
N ILE A 33 -15.76 -4.78 0.96
CA ILE A 33 -15.07 -3.65 1.60
C ILE A 33 -13.57 -3.90 1.59
N LEU A 34 -12.77 -2.84 1.43
CA LEU A 34 -11.34 -2.92 1.24
C LEU A 34 -10.59 -1.96 2.18
N ILE A 35 -9.48 -2.41 2.73
CA ILE A 35 -8.47 -1.55 3.36
C ILE A 35 -7.22 -1.49 2.48
N ASP A 36 -6.73 -0.27 2.20
CA ASP A 36 -5.46 -0.03 1.50
C ASP A 36 -4.46 0.60 2.48
N TYR A 37 -3.40 -0.13 2.78
CA TYR A 37 -2.41 0.25 3.78
C TYR A 37 -1.39 1.29 3.32
N ALA A 38 -1.39 1.65 2.05
CA ALA A 38 -0.54 2.71 1.49
C ALA A 38 -1.21 3.31 0.25
N CYS A 39 -2.38 3.92 0.44
CA CYS A 39 -3.25 4.34 -0.65
C CYS A 39 -2.70 5.51 -1.49
N GLY A 40 -1.63 6.15 -1.03
CA GLY A 40 -1.06 7.31 -1.68
C GLY A 40 -2.12 8.40 -1.88
N LYS A 41 -2.14 8.98 -3.06
CA LYS A 41 -3.16 9.96 -3.47
C LYS A 41 -4.44 9.29 -4.04
N GLY A 42 -4.74 8.05 -3.67
CA GLY A 42 -5.91 7.31 -4.17
C GLY A 42 -5.81 6.95 -5.65
N GLY A 43 -4.63 6.52 -6.09
CA GLY A 43 -4.37 6.17 -7.49
C GLY A 43 -5.20 4.98 -8.00
N ASP A 44 -5.67 4.13 -7.10
CA ASP A 44 -6.44 2.92 -7.41
C ASP A 44 -7.96 3.12 -7.36
N LEU A 45 -8.45 4.34 -7.09
CA LEU A 45 -9.87 4.71 -7.14
C LEU A 45 -10.61 4.19 -8.39
N PRO A 46 -10.08 4.31 -9.64
CA PRO A 46 -10.77 3.77 -10.81
C PRO A 46 -11.00 2.27 -10.76
N LYS A 47 -10.08 1.52 -10.14
CA LYS A 47 -10.16 0.07 -10.00
C LYS A 47 -11.23 -0.31 -8.97
N TRP A 48 -11.21 0.36 -7.81
CA TRP A 48 -12.20 0.19 -6.75
C TRP A 48 -13.63 0.49 -7.21
N ILE A 49 -13.80 1.50 -8.10
CA ILE A 49 -15.08 1.80 -8.73
C ILE A 49 -15.48 0.68 -9.69
N LYS A 50 -14.54 0.24 -10.54
CA LYS A 50 -14.80 -0.79 -11.55
C LYS A 50 -15.21 -2.13 -10.92
N THR A 51 -14.62 -2.48 -9.79
CA THR A 51 -14.95 -3.72 -9.05
C THR A 51 -16.16 -3.57 -8.13
N GLN A 52 -16.83 -2.40 -8.15
CA GLN A 52 -18.08 -2.13 -7.43
C GLN A 52 -17.96 -2.39 -5.91
N LEU A 53 -16.82 -2.00 -5.32
CA LEU A 53 -16.67 -2.05 -3.87
C LEU A 53 -17.74 -1.21 -3.18
N ASN A 54 -18.13 -1.62 -1.97
CA ASN A 54 -19.08 -0.86 -1.14
C ASN A 54 -18.39 0.22 -0.30
N PHE A 55 -17.22 -0.13 0.28
CA PHE A 55 -16.48 0.78 1.15
C PHE A 55 -14.96 0.60 1.01
N ILE A 56 -14.23 1.71 1.12
CA ILE A 56 -12.78 1.75 1.13
C ILE A 56 -12.29 2.52 2.34
N LEU A 57 -11.33 1.94 3.07
CA LEU A 57 -10.49 2.64 4.02
C LEU A 57 -9.07 2.75 3.47
N GLY A 58 -8.63 3.94 3.12
CA GLY A 58 -7.25 4.19 2.70
C GLY A 58 -6.42 4.77 3.86
N ILE A 59 -5.24 4.20 4.10
CA ILE A 59 -4.26 4.72 5.05
C ILE A 59 -3.01 5.13 4.28
N ASP A 60 -2.39 6.24 4.64
CA ASP A 60 -1.11 6.64 4.09
C ASP A 60 -0.31 7.45 5.11
N LEU A 61 1.01 7.20 5.17
CA LEU A 61 1.92 7.89 6.08
C LEU A 61 2.04 9.39 5.75
N SER A 62 1.95 9.74 4.46
CA SER A 62 2.04 11.12 4.00
C SER A 62 0.72 11.87 4.16
N LYS A 63 0.70 12.83 5.07
CA LYS A 63 -0.44 13.74 5.22
C LYS A 63 -0.79 14.47 3.91
N ASP A 64 0.21 14.85 3.12
CA ASP A 64 0.00 15.48 1.81
C ASP A 64 -0.72 14.54 0.84
N ASN A 65 -0.38 13.26 0.83
CA ASN A 65 -1.09 12.28 0.02
C ASN A 65 -2.59 12.21 0.35
N ILE A 66 -2.95 12.37 1.60
CA ILE A 66 -4.36 12.31 2.05
C ILE A 66 -5.06 13.66 1.88
N GLU A 67 -4.46 14.74 2.41
CA GLU A 67 -5.15 16.01 2.66
C GLU A 67 -4.87 17.10 1.61
N ASN A 68 -3.96 16.89 0.66
CA ASN A 68 -3.69 17.88 -0.37
C ASN A 68 -4.97 18.26 -1.13
N ARG A 69 -5.32 19.57 -1.10
CA ARG A 69 -6.59 20.07 -1.63
C ARG A 69 -6.71 19.97 -3.15
N LEU A 70 -5.60 19.84 -3.87
CA LEU A 70 -5.59 19.77 -5.34
C LEU A 70 -5.64 18.33 -5.86
N ASP A 71 -4.84 17.44 -5.26
CA ASP A 71 -4.62 16.10 -5.81
C ASP A 71 -4.49 14.98 -4.76
N GLY A 72 -4.68 15.28 -3.47
CA GLY A 72 -4.74 14.28 -2.40
C GLY A 72 -5.90 13.31 -2.55
N ALA A 73 -5.85 12.21 -1.83
CA ALA A 73 -6.86 11.13 -1.91
C ALA A 73 -8.28 11.66 -1.65
N CYS A 74 -8.48 12.51 -0.63
CA CYS A 74 -9.76 13.13 -0.33
C CYS A 74 -10.25 14.02 -1.47
N ALA A 75 -9.39 14.90 -2.00
CA ALA A 75 -9.77 15.80 -3.11
C ALA A 75 -10.09 15.02 -4.38
N ARG A 76 -9.30 13.99 -4.68
CA ARG A 76 -9.51 13.12 -5.82
C ARG A 76 -10.83 12.36 -5.70
N TYR A 77 -11.12 11.77 -4.53
CA TYR A 77 -12.40 11.10 -4.28
C TYR A 77 -13.60 12.04 -4.49
N LEU A 78 -13.55 13.26 -3.94
CA LEU A 78 -14.61 14.25 -4.14
C LEU A 78 -14.79 14.64 -5.61
N ASN A 79 -13.72 14.72 -6.39
CA ASN A 79 -13.79 14.96 -7.84
C ASN A 79 -14.42 13.78 -8.59
N TYR A 80 -14.16 12.54 -8.18
CA TYR A 80 -14.86 11.37 -8.73
C TYR A 80 -16.34 11.38 -8.35
N LYS A 81 -16.67 11.77 -7.11
CA LYS A 81 -18.07 11.87 -6.65
C LYS A 81 -18.92 12.83 -7.47
N LYS A 82 -18.31 13.85 -8.09
CA LYS A 82 -19.00 14.75 -9.02
C LYS A 82 -19.27 14.13 -10.40
N LYS A 83 -18.52 13.07 -10.78
CA LYS A 83 -18.57 12.47 -12.12
C LYS A 83 -19.34 11.15 -12.19
N TYR A 84 -19.40 10.43 -11.09
CA TYR A 84 -19.97 9.09 -11.03
C TYR A 84 -21.15 9.05 -10.07
N THR A 85 -22.26 8.48 -10.50
CA THR A 85 -23.48 8.30 -9.69
C THR A 85 -23.35 7.15 -8.68
N LYS A 86 -22.54 6.13 -9.03
CA LYS A 86 -22.25 4.98 -8.16
C LYS A 86 -20.77 5.00 -7.81
N LEU A 87 -20.47 5.31 -6.56
CA LEU A 87 -19.11 5.27 -5.99
C LEU A 87 -19.16 4.50 -4.67
N PRO A 88 -18.11 3.72 -4.35
CA PRO A 88 -17.97 3.19 -3.01
C PRO A 88 -17.85 4.35 -2.02
N ASP A 89 -18.38 4.19 -0.81
CA ASP A 89 -18.03 5.11 0.28
C ASP A 89 -16.53 4.97 0.59
N ALA A 90 -15.87 6.05 0.92
CA ALA A 90 -14.44 6.02 1.23
C ALA A 90 -14.07 6.95 2.38
N LEU A 91 -13.16 6.48 3.23
CA LEU A 91 -12.48 7.27 4.26
C LEU A 91 -10.98 7.16 4.04
N PHE A 92 -10.26 8.26 4.22
CA PHE A 92 -8.81 8.30 4.07
C PHE A 92 -8.18 8.86 5.34
N LEU A 93 -7.22 8.13 5.90
CA LEU A 93 -6.59 8.44 7.17
C LEU A 93 -5.09 8.63 7.00
N ASN A 94 -4.55 9.68 7.58
CA ASN A 94 -3.11 9.79 7.74
C ASN A 94 -2.67 8.91 8.91
N GLY A 95 -1.83 7.89 8.61
CA GLY A 95 -1.40 6.91 9.58
C GLY A 95 -0.22 6.08 9.08
N ASN A 96 0.46 5.42 10.01
CA ASN A 96 1.59 4.53 9.76
C ASN A 96 1.12 3.06 9.82
N SER A 97 1.03 2.40 8.68
CA SER A 97 0.63 1.00 8.60
C SER A 97 1.67 0.01 9.17
N GLY A 98 2.91 0.46 9.41
CA GLY A 98 3.93 -0.29 10.15
C GLY A 98 3.82 -0.16 11.67
N ALA A 99 2.76 0.47 12.18
CA ALA A 99 2.42 0.54 13.60
C ALA A 99 1.00 0.00 13.83
N ASN A 100 0.65 -0.35 15.07
CA ASN A 100 -0.60 -1.03 15.35
C ASN A 100 -1.82 -0.13 15.10
N ILE A 101 -2.68 -0.56 14.18
CA ILE A 101 -3.90 0.16 13.79
C ILE A 101 -5.00 0.00 14.84
N LYS A 102 -5.16 -1.21 15.39
CA LYS A 102 -6.23 -1.52 16.32
C LYS A 102 -6.04 -0.88 17.70
N SER A 103 -4.79 -0.78 18.18
CA SER A 103 -4.46 -0.01 19.41
C SER A 103 -4.56 1.50 19.16
N GLY A 104 -4.45 1.93 17.92
CA GLY A 104 -4.44 3.32 17.49
C GLY A 104 -3.06 3.96 17.45
N ASP A 105 -1.97 3.20 17.65
CA ASP A 105 -0.58 3.68 17.60
C ASP A 105 -0.18 4.09 16.17
N ALA A 106 -0.88 3.55 15.17
CA ALA A 106 -0.74 3.96 13.78
C ALA A 106 -1.10 5.44 13.52
N PHE A 107 -1.85 6.08 14.41
CA PHE A 107 -2.42 7.42 14.18
C PHE A 107 -1.87 8.45 15.15
N SER A 108 -1.28 9.52 14.63
CA SER A 108 -0.72 10.62 15.41
C SER A 108 -1.78 11.56 16.02
N ASN A 109 -3.05 11.44 15.61
CA ASN A 109 -4.13 12.29 16.11
C ASN A 109 -5.37 11.48 16.51
N THR A 110 -6.05 11.96 17.53
CA THR A 110 -7.26 11.33 18.09
C THR A 110 -8.40 11.22 17.09
N LYS A 111 -8.50 12.14 16.13
CA LYS A 111 -9.56 12.11 15.12
C LYS A 111 -9.44 10.86 14.24
N ASN A 112 -8.26 10.57 13.70
CA ASN A 112 -8.05 9.41 12.84
C ASN A 112 -8.23 8.10 13.64
N LYS A 113 -7.77 8.07 14.89
CA LYS A 113 -8.03 6.94 15.79
C LYS A 113 -9.53 6.70 16.00
N ASN A 114 -10.30 7.75 16.27
CA ASN A 114 -11.75 7.64 16.46
C ASN A 114 -12.48 7.20 15.18
N ILE A 115 -12.03 7.67 14.01
CA ILE A 115 -12.59 7.23 12.73
C ILE A 115 -12.31 5.74 12.51
N MET A 116 -11.08 5.29 12.75
CA MET A 116 -10.74 3.85 12.65
C MET A 116 -11.57 3.00 13.61
N ASN A 117 -11.66 3.41 14.87
CA ASN A 117 -12.49 2.74 15.85
C ASN A 117 -13.95 2.64 15.40
N ALA A 118 -14.52 3.74 14.90
CA ALA A 118 -15.88 3.75 14.39
C ALA A 118 -16.08 2.78 13.19
N VAL A 119 -15.13 2.69 12.26
CA VAL A 119 -15.16 1.74 11.15
C VAL A 119 -15.15 0.29 11.66
N LEU A 120 -14.40 0.01 12.73
CA LEU A 120 -14.37 -1.30 13.40
C LEU A 120 -15.58 -1.56 14.32
N GLY A 121 -16.46 -0.57 14.52
CA GLY A 121 -17.59 -0.70 15.44
C GLY A 121 -17.23 -0.56 16.91
N ILE A 122 -16.10 0.06 17.21
CA ILE A 122 -15.59 0.30 18.55
C ILE A 122 -16.00 1.70 19.04
N GLY A 123 -16.48 1.79 20.28
CA GLY A 123 -16.90 3.04 20.90
C GLY A 123 -18.35 3.43 20.60
N THR A 124 -18.71 4.66 20.94
CA THR A 124 -20.10 5.13 20.84
C THR A 124 -20.47 5.56 19.43
N LYS A 125 -21.55 5.01 18.90
CA LYS A 125 -22.13 5.43 17.61
C LYS A 125 -22.91 6.73 17.79
N ASN A 126 -22.27 7.87 17.54
CA ASN A 126 -22.87 9.20 17.70
C ASN A 126 -22.53 10.07 16.49
N GLU A 127 -23.58 10.52 15.77
CA GLU A 127 -23.41 11.31 14.53
C GLU A 127 -22.80 12.69 14.79
N SER A 128 -23.13 13.34 15.93
CA SER A 128 -22.63 14.68 16.24
C SER A 128 -21.12 14.71 16.45
N THR A 129 -20.53 13.63 16.95
CA THR A 129 -19.08 13.48 17.16
C THR A 129 -18.35 12.88 15.97
N LEU A 130 -18.96 11.92 15.29
CA LEU A 130 -18.35 11.22 14.16
C LEU A 130 -18.51 11.95 12.83
N GLY A 131 -19.58 12.74 12.69
CA GLY A 131 -20.02 13.33 11.42
C GLY A 131 -20.69 12.29 10.51
N LYS A 132 -21.56 12.76 9.61
CA LYS A 132 -22.45 11.92 8.77
C LYS A 132 -21.71 10.79 8.03
N GLY A 133 -20.57 11.09 7.42
CA GLY A 133 -19.81 10.11 6.59
C GLY A 133 -19.25 8.95 7.40
N VAL A 134 -18.73 9.22 8.58
CA VAL A 134 -18.22 8.17 9.49
C VAL A 134 -19.36 7.43 10.15
N TYR A 135 -20.36 8.17 10.64
CA TYR A 135 -21.55 7.59 11.28
C TYR A 135 -22.27 6.58 10.37
N LYS A 136 -22.44 6.91 9.08
CA LYS A 136 -23.05 6.00 8.08
C LYS A 136 -22.29 4.67 7.99
N ASN A 137 -20.98 4.70 8.11
CA ASN A 137 -20.09 3.55 7.95
C ASN A 137 -19.62 2.96 9.29
N TYR A 138 -20.30 3.30 10.41
CA TYR A 138 -19.98 2.75 11.72
C TYR A 138 -20.15 1.23 11.76
N GLY A 139 -19.09 0.53 12.16
CA GLY A 139 -19.07 -0.93 12.28
C GLY A 139 -19.03 -1.68 10.94
N ILE A 140 -18.80 -0.99 9.82
CA ILE A 140 -18.82 -1.63 8.50
C ILE A 140 -17.74 -2.72 8.37
N ALA A 141 -16.64 -2.60 9.11
CA ALA A 141 -15.54 -3.55 9.15
C ALA A 141 -15.42 -4.29 10.51
N HIS A 142 -16.52 -4.45 11.25
CA HIS A 142 -16.49 -5.13 12.55
C HIS A 142 -16.02 -6.60 12.45
N ASN A 143 -16.23 -7.26 11.32
CA ASN A 143 -15.75 -8.61 10.99
C ASN A 143 -14.49 -8.62 10.11
N GLY A 144 -13.80 -7.48 9.98
CA GLY A 144 -12.66 -7.31 9.07
C GLY A 144 -13.07 -6.92 7.66
N PHE A 145 -12.07 -6.62 6.84
CA PHE A 145 -12.21 -6.25 5.43
C PHE A 145 -12.14 -7.51 4.55
N ASN A 146 -12.91 -7.54 3.46
CA ASN A 146 -12.83 -8.65 2.49
C ASN A 146 -11.47 -8.66 1.78
N VAL A 147 -10.87 -7.47 1.57
CA VAL A 147 -9.58 -7.34 0.91
C VAL A 147 -8.71 -6.33 1.65
N SER A 148 -7.49 -6.76 1.95
CA SER A 148 -6.38 -5.95 2.44
C SER A 148 -5.39 -5.76 1.29
N SER A 149 -5.01 -4.51 0.98
CA SER A 149 -4.13 -4.22 -0.14
C SER A 149 -2.94 -3.35 0.25
N ILE A 150 -1.79 -3.59 -0.40
CA ILE A 150 -0.62 -2.73 -0.35
C ILE A 150 0.09 -2.73 -1.72
N MET A 151 0.01 -1.63 -2.46
CA MET A 151 0.47 -1.56 -3.82
C MET A 151 1.75 -0.72 -3.95
N PHE A 152 2.89 -1.37 -4.24
CA PHE A 152 4.22 -0.74 -4.35
C PHE A 152 4.67 0.01 -3.08
N ALA A 153 4.34 -0.55 -1.90
CA ALA A 153 4.77 0.00 -0.62
C ALA A 153 5.12 -1.09 0.41
N LEU A 154 4.99 -2.38 0.05
CA LEU A 154 5.34 -3.50 0.93
C LEU A 154 6.82 -3.46 1.34
N HIS A 155 7.69 -2.97 0.48
CA HIS A 155 9.12 -2.84 0.72
C HIS A 155 9.46 -1.95 1.91
N TYR A 156 8.61 -0.98 2.29
CA TYR A 156 8.83 -0.18 3.51
C TYR A 156 8.67 -1.01 4.78
N MET A 157 7.90 -2.09 4.74
CA MET A 157 7.68 -2.98 5.89
C MET A 157 8.89 -3.91 6.14
N PHE A 158 9.80 -4.03 5.17
CA PHE A 158 11.03 -4.82 5.25
C PHE A 158 12.24 -4.05 5.80
N GLU A 159 12.02 -2.86 6.35
CA GLU A 159 13.09 -2.08 6.99
C GLU A 159 13.65 -2.80 8.22
N LYS A 160 12.78 -3.32 9.08
CA LYS A 160 13.13 -4.03 10.31
C LYS A 160 11.98 -4.87 10.85
N GLU A 161 12.34 -5.81 11.72
CA GLU A 161 11.42 -6.83 12.23
C GLU A 161 10.18 -6.25 12.91
N GLU A 162 10.34 -5.21 13.74
CA GLU A 162 9.20 -4.63 14.47
C GLU A 162 8.15 -4.05 13.53
N ILE A 163 8.59 -3.38 12.45
CA ILE A 163 7.71 -2.81 11.44
C ILE A 163 6.96 -3.91 10.69
N LEU A 164 7.70 -4.95 10.25
CA LEU A 164 7.10 -6.08 9.55
C LEU A 164 6.08 -6.80 10.42
N ASN A 165 6.43 -7.11 11.65
CA ASN A 165 5.55 -7.81 12.59
C ASN A 165 4.27 -7.03 12.90
N GLU A 166 4.36 -5.71 13.12
CA GLU A 166 3.16 -4.88 13.34
C GLU A 166 2.29 -4.79 12.07
N PHE A 167 2.91 -4.71 10.90
CA PHE A 167 2.18 -4.74 9.64
C PHE A 167 1.45 -6.07 9.42
N LEU A 168 2.08 -7.20 9.69
CA LEU A 168 1.48 -8.53 9.58
C LEU A 168 0.32 -8.71 10.58
N LYS A 169 0.47 -8.22 11.80
CA LYS A 169 -0.64 -8.14 12.77
C LYS A 169 -1.80 -7.31 12.24
N ASN A 170 -1.51 -6.14 11.65
CA ASN A 170 -2.55 -5.30 11.06
C ASN A 170 -3.32 -6.03 9.97
N ILE A 171 -2.62 -6.74 9.06
CA ILE A 171 -3.28 -7.53 8.02
C ILE A 171 -4.15 -8.61 8.65
N SER A 172 -3.59 -9.42 9.58
CA SER A 172 -4.31 -10.52 10.21
C SER A 172 -5.53 -10.05 11.01
N GLN A 173 -5.40 -8.96 11.74
CA GLN A 173 -6.48 -8.44 12.60
C GLN A 173 -7.59 -7.73 11.82
N ASN A 174 -7.30 -7.22 10.63
CA ASN A 174 -8.24 -6.42 9.87
C ASN A 174 -8.77 -7.12 8.60
N THR A 175 -8.22 -8.26 8.19
CA THR A 175 -8.77 -9.05 7.10
C THR A 175 -9.81 -10.04 7.64
N SER A 176 -10.97 -10.12 7.02
CA SER A 176 -11.99 -11.09 7.38
C SER A 176 -11.54 -12.53 7.09
N ILE A 177 -12.10 -13.51 7.79
CA ILE A 177 -11.90 -14.92 7.44
C ILE A 177 -12.34 -15.13 5.98
N ASN A 178 -11.54 -15.88 5.21
CA ASN A 178 -11.67 -16.05 3.77
C ASN A 178 -11.52 -14.75 2.95
N GLY A 179 -10.97 -13.69 3.55
CA GLY A 179 -10.57 -12.48 2.86
C GLY A 179 -9.20 -12.63 2.20
N TYR A 180 -8.84 -11.66 1.39
CA TYR A 180 -7.60 -11.67 0.62
C TYR A 180 -6.62 -10.60 1.11
N PHE A 181 -5.34 -10.93 1.15
CA PHE A 181 -4.26 -9.96 1.16
C PHE A 181 -3.60 -9.91 -0.23
N ILE A 182 -3.56 -8.72 -0.82
CA ILE A 182 -2.98 -8.51 -2.15
C ILE A 182 -1.95 -7.40 -2.14
N GLY A 183 -0.90 -7.55 -2.92
CA GLY A 183 0.15 -6.54 -3.02
C GLY A 183 1.02 -6.75 -4.25
N CYS A 184 1.84 -5.75 -4.53
CA CYS A 184 2.92 -5.86 -5.50
C CYS A 184 4.12 -5.03 -5.05
N CYS A 185 5.31 -5.56 -5.30
CA CYS A 185 6.59 -4.91 -5.05
C CYS A 185 7.64 -5.46 -6.01
N PHE A 186 8.85 -4.98 -5.92
CA PHE A 186 9.97 -5.57 -6.62
C PHE A 186 10.35 -6.94 -6.02
N ASP A 187 10.80 -7.84 -6.87
CA ASP A 187 11.36 -9.13 -6.47
C ASP A 187 12.76 -8.90 -5.86
N GLY A 188 12.85 -9.03 -4.53
CA GLY A 188 14.07 -8.75 -3.80
C GLY A 188 15.23 -9.68 -4.15
N LYS A 189 14.97 -10.97 -4.41
CA LYS A 189 16.01 -11.93 -4.80
C LYS A 189 16.61 -11.58 -6.16
N LYS A 190 15.79 -11.15 -7.13
CA LYS A 190 16.29 -10.70 -8.43
C LYS A 190 17.12 -9.42 -8.32
N ILE A 191 16.68 -8.48 -7.50
CA ILE A 191 17.45 -7.24 -7.27
C ILE A 191 18.73 -7.54 -6.52
N PHE A 192 18.70 -8.36 -5.47
CA PHE A 192 19.91 -8.77 -4.75
C PHE A 192 20.95 -9.36 -5.70
N LYS A 193 20.55 -10.32 -6.54
CA LYS A 193 21.43 -10.93 -7.55
C LYS A 193 21.95 -9.89 -8.57
N MET A 194 21.13 -8.95 -8.98
CA MET A 194 21.56 -7.87 -9.89
C MET A 194 22.63 -6.97 -9.27
N LEU A 195 22.58 -6.76 -7.95
CA LEU A 195 23.51 -5.91 -7.22
C LEU A 195 24.71 -6.66 -6.60
N GLU A 196 24.83 -7.97 -6.85
CA GLU A 196 25.85 -8.83 -6.23
C GLU A 196 27.27 -8.40 -6.60
N SER A 197 27.47 -7.94 -7.84
CA SER A 197 28.79 -7.56 -8.38
C SER A 197 29.25 -6.15 -8.06
N ILE A 198 28.44 -5.36 -7.35
CA ILE A 198 28.78 -3.98 -6.98
C ILE A 198 28.86 -3.80 -5.47
N GLU A 199 29.67 -2.83 -5.05
CA GLU A 199 29.88 -2.51 -3.64
C GLU A 199 28.78 -1.59 -3.09
N ASN A 200 28.75 -1.46 -1.75
CA ASN A 200 27.86 -0.51 -1.08
C ASN A 200 28.09 0.92 -1.59
N ASN A 201 27.02 1.66 -1.82
CA ASN A 201 26.95 2.99 -2.43
C ASN A 201 27.23 3.04 -3.95
N GLU A 202 27.53 1.93 -4.59
CA GLU A 202 27.57 1.87 -6.05
C GLU A 202 26.16 1.72 -6.65
N SER A 203 26.06 2.04 -7.94
CA SER A 203 24.75 2.12 -8.63
C SER A 203 24.78 1.47 -9.99
N ILE A 204 23.67 0.82 -10.32
CA ILE A 204 23.33 0.43 -11.69
C ILE A 204 22.34 1.47 -12.24
N SER A 205 22.62 2.00 -13.42
CA SER A 205 21.81 3.07 -14.02
C SER A 205 21.47 2.77 -15.47
N LEU A 206 20.24 3.14 -15.85
CA LEU A 206 19.78 3.10 -17.24
C LEU A 206 19.65 4.52 -17.79
N PHE A 207 20.26 4.75 -18.94
CA PHE A 207 20.21 6.02 -19.66
C PHE A 207 19.55 5.85 -21.03
N LYS A 208 18.82 6.88 -21.48
CA LYS A 208 18.35 7.02 -22.85
C LYS A 208 18.61 8.44 -23.31
N ASN A 209 19.28 8.60 -24.46
CA ASN A 209 19.66 9.91 -24.98
C ASN A 209 20.36 10.81 -23.95
N LYS A 210 21.33 10.24 -23.22
CA LYS A 210 22.09 10.89 -22.14
C LYS A 210 21.23 11.28 -20.90
N LYS A 211 19.94 11.02 -20.88
CA LYS A 211 19.05 11.26 -19.76
C LYS A 211 18.95 10.00 -18.89
N LYS A 212 19.15 10.15 -17.59
CA LYS A 212 18.93 9.06 -16.65
C LYS A 212 17.45 8.73 -16.53
N ILE A 213 17.10 7.48 -16.83
CA ILE A 213 15.73 6.97 -16.79
C ILE A 213 15.43 6.30 -15.46
N TRP A 214 16.40 5.53 -14.99
CA TRP A 214 16.28 4.74 -13.79
C TRP A 214 17.66 4.51 -13.16
N GLN A 215 17.71 4.38 -11.84
CA GLN A 215 18.92 4.03 -11.11
C GLN A 215 18.54 3.27 -9.85
N ILE A 216 19.31 2.27 -9.52
CA ILE A 216 19.29 1.60 -8.22
C ILE A 216 20.69 1.68 -7.61
N THR A 217 20.74 2.12 -6.35
CA THR A 217 21.98 2.22 -5.57
C THR A 217 21.92 1.21 -4.43
N LYS A 218 22.92 0.34 -4.33
CA LYS A 218 23.07 -0.59 -3.20
C LYS A 218 23.37 0.17 -1.92
N LYS A 219 22.72 -0.17 -0.81
CA LYS A 219 22.88 0.50 0.49
C LYS A 219 23.04 -0.50 1.63
N TYR A 220 23.68 -1.65 1.35
CA TYR A 220 23.95 -2.72 2.32
C TYR A 220 25.29 -3.39 2.00
N ASP A 221 25.88 -4.03 3.01
CA ASP A 221 27.14 -4.78 2.90
C ASP A 221 26.96 -6.31 3.03
N PHE A 222 25.73 -6.76 3.25
CA PHE A 222 25.40 -8.18 3.42
C PHE A 222 25.66 -8.97 2.14
N LYS A 223 26.17 -10.20 2.30
CA LYS A 223 26.57 -11.09 1.18
C LYS A 223 25.56 -12.18 0.88
N ASN A 224 24.66 -12.50 1.82
CA ASN A 224 23.62 -13.51 1.67
C ASN A 224 22.24 -12.83 1.78
N PHE A 225 21.23 -13.42 1.17
CA PHE A 225 19.85 -12.96 1.27
C PHE A 225 18.97 -14.19 1.51
N ASP A 226 19.03 -14.67 2.76
CA ASP A 226 18.42 -15.93 3.17
C ASP A 226 16.91 -15.77 3.42
N ASP A 227 16.18 -16.92 3.46
CA ASP A 227 14.73 -16.93 3.60
C ASP A 227 14.31 -16.92 5.09
N ASP A 228 14.87 -15.99 5.88
CA ASP A 228 14.58 -15.78 7.30
C ASP A 228 14.67 -14.30 7.66
N GLU A 229 14.58 -13.95 8.96
CA GLU A 229 14.62 -12.57 9.44
C GLU A 229 15.89 -11.80 9.07
N SER A 230 16.99 -12.49 8.73
CA SER A 230 18.24 -11.84 8.30
C SER A 230 18.10 -11.12 6.95
N CYS A 231 17.02 -11.40 6.19
CA CYS A 231 16.71 -10.71 4.94
C CYS A 231 16.19 -9.26 5.13
N LEU A 232 15.98 -8.83 6.36
CA LEU A 232 15.45 -7.48 6.63
C LEU A 232 16.56 -6.42 6.59
N GLY A 233 16.22 -5.18 6.29
CA GLY A 233 17.14 -4.04 6.31
C GLY A 233 18.01 -3.89 5.06
N TYR A 234 17.82 -4.68 4.01
CA TYR A 234 18.58 -4.56 2.75
C TYR A 234 18.13 -3.34 1.98
N ALA A 235 18.68 -2.19 2.34
CA ALA A 235 18.30 -0.90 1.81
C ALA A 235 18.80 -0.68 0.37
N ILE A 236 17.97 -0.08 -0.45
CA ILE A 236 18.32 0.39 -1.80
C ILE A 236 17.79 1.81 -1.98
N ASP A 237 18.49 2.63 -2.77
CA ASP A 237 17.97 3.92 -3.20
C ASP A 237 17.56 3.84 -4.67
N ILE A 238 16.28 4.06 -4.96
CA ILE A 238 15.74 3.97 -6.32
C ILE A 238 15.41 5.37 -6.84
N TYR A 239 15.97 5.70 -8.01
CA TYR A 239 15.57 6.84 -8.82
C TYR A 239 14.77 6.37 -10.04
N GLN A 240 13.65 7.00 -10.28
CA GLN A 240 12.85 6.78 -11.49
C GLN A 240 12.45 8.12 -12.10
N GLU A 241 12.65 8.28 -13.41
CA GLU A 241 12.38 9.51 -14.16
C GLU A 241 10.96 10.06 -13.92
N SER A 242 9.95 9.18 -13.92
CA SER A 242 8.54 9.57 -13.74
C SER A 242 8.22 10.14 -12.37
N ILE A 243 9.02 9.81 -11.35
CA ILE A 243 8.89 10.30 -9.98
C ILE A 243 9.82 11.50 -9.76
N ASN A 244 10.98 11.50 -10.44
CA ASN A 244 12.03 12.51 -10.37
C ASN A 244 12.54 12.75 -8.93
N LYS A 245 12.60 11.68 -8.14
CA LYS A 245 13.14 11.66 -6.77
C LYS A 245 13.83 10.33 -6.53
N THR A 246 14.84 10.34 -5.67
CA THR A 246 15.41 9.12 -5.11
C THR A 246 14.64 8.76 -3.86
N ILE A 247 14.21 7.51 -3.76
CA ILE A 247 13.42 6.99 -2.64
C ILE A 247 14.16 5.80 -2.05
N ARG A 248 14.27 5.76 -0.72
CA ARG A 248 14.76 4.62 0.03
C ARG A 248 13.70 3.54 0.06
N GLU A 249 14.08 2.32 -0.32
CA GLU A 249 13.26 1.12 -0.28
C GLU A 249 14.09 -0.04 0.29
N TYR A 250 13.44 -1.15 0.62
CA TYR A 250 14.10 -2.34 1.15
C TYR A 250 13.75 -3.55 0.29
N LEU A 251 14.66 -4.49 0.15
CA LEU A 251 14.41 -5.71 -0.62
C LEU A 251 13.37 -6.57 0.10
N VAL A 252 12.39 -7.06 -0.65
CA VAL A 252 11.37 -7.99 -0.16
C VAL A 252 11.76 -9.42 -0.51
N ASN A 253 12.00 -10.25 0.49
CA ASN A 253 12.14 -11.68 0.31
C ASN A 253 10.75 -12.34 0.34
N PHE A 254 10.27 -12.78 -0.82
CA PHE A 254 8.94 -13.35 -0.96
C PHE A 254 8.79 -14.71 -0.27
N ASP A 255 9.83 -15.53 -0.29
CA ASP A 255 9.76 -16.86 0.35
C ASP A 255 9.69 -16.72 1.88
N TYR A 256 10.44 -15.77 2.44
CA TYR A 256 10.29 -15.41 3.85
C TYR A 256 8.91 -14.83 4.16
N LEU A 257 8.41 -13.89 3.33
CA LEU A 257 7.10 -13.30 3.52
C LEU A 257 5.98 -14.34 3.51
N VAL A 258 5.99 -15.26 2.57
CA VAL A 258 5.00 -16.34 2.47
C VAL A 258 5.00 -17.17 3.75
N ARG A 259 6.18 -17.64 4.17
CA ARG A 259 6.32 -18.46 5.36
C ARG A 259 5.86 -17.76 6.64
N ILE A 260 6.17 -16.46 6.78
CA ILE A 260 5.74 -15.71 7.98
C ILE A 260 4.24 -15.41 7.94
N LEU A 261 3.64 -15.18 6.76
CA LEU A 261 2.21 -14.97 6.61
C LEU A 261 1.39 -16.20 6.99
N GLU A 262 1.92 -17.42 6.79
CA GLU A 262 1.27 -18.67 7.25
C GLU A 262 1.05 -18.66 8.77
N ASN A 263 1.98 -18.11 9.55
CA ASN A 263 1.83 -17.96 11.01
C ASN A 263 0.69 -16.99 11.40
N TYR A 264 0.27 -16.13 10.46
CA TYR A 264 -0.86 -15.20 10.63
C TYR A 264 -2.15 -15.70 9.98
N GLY A 265 -2.18 -16.96 9.51
CA GLY A 265 -3.37 -17.61 8.95
C GLY A 265 -3.62 -17.38 7.47
N PHE A 266 -2.64 -16.88 6.73
CA PHE A 266 -2.72 -16.70 5.28
C PHE A 266 -2.04 -17.86 4.55
N VAL A 267 -2.59 -18.24 3.42
CA VAL A 267 -1.99 -19.19 2.48
C VAL A 267 -1.88 -18.55 1.11
N VAL A 268 -0.80 -18.87 0.40
CA VAL A 268 -0.63 -18.38 -0.97
C VAL A 268 -1.65 -19.04 -1.88
N LEU A 269 -2.33 -18.24 -2.68
CA LEU A 269 -3.12 -18.76 -3.78
C LEU A 269 -2.19 -19.01 -4.96
N ASN A 270 -2.10 -20.26 -5.37
CA ASN A 270 -1.45 -20.63 -6.63
C ASN A 270 -2.51 -20.54 -7.74
N ASP A 271 -2.18 -19.81 -8.81
CA ASP A 271 -2.98 -19.76 -10.03
C ASP A 271 -2.97 -21.11 -10.78
#